data_60341239af8caaeebb23ebc173eefbb0
#
_entry.id   60341239af8caaeebb23ebc173eefbb0
#
_cell.length_a   1.000
_cell.length_b   1.000
_cell.length_c   1.000
_cell.angle_alpha   90.00
_cell.angle_beta   90.00
_cell.angle_gamma   90.00
#
_symmetry.space_group_name_H-M   'P 1'
#
loop_
_entity.id
_entity.type
_entity.pdbx_description
1 polymer ?
#
loop_
_entity_poly.entity_id
_entity_poly.type
_entity_poly.pdbx_seq_one_letter_code
_entity_poly.pdbx_strand_id
1 'polypeptide(L)'
;MTPTAAVNPYAALSSGSAKPQTVNEAGSPDRFLKLLVTQMQNQDPLNPMDNAQITSQMAQINTVNGIEKLNTTVDGLNGQFVQMQTLTGASLVGRHVTLKGDRLSIESGQGVGGFDLQGTADQVKVEVLSPAGRVVDTLDLGGQAAGRHSFNWTAANLPDGAPYRFRVVANSGAAVVQTTALMRDRVNAVNTDGTSLVLETQNSGAVPYRDVKAFS
;
A
#
# COMPACT_ATOMS: atom_id res chain seq x y z
N MET A 1 18.76 -61.34 14.20
CA MET A 1 18.91 -59.87 14.03
C MET A 1 18.42 -59.53 12.63
N THR A 2 17.20 -59.05 12.52
CA THR A 2 16.58 -58.61 11.28
C THR A 2 16.78 -57.13 11.12
N PRO A 3 17.24 -56.60 9.98
CA PRO A 3 17.39 -55.14 9.82
C PRO A 3 16.04 -54.48 9.61
N THR A 4 15.76 -53.48 10.42
CA THR A 4 14.60 -52.60 10.30
C THR A 4 14.79 -51.68 9.10
N ALA A 5 13.90 -51.77 8.13
CA ALA A 5 13.88 -50.91 6.95
C ALA A 5 13.49 -49.50 7.37
N ALA A 6 14.32 -48.52 7.05
CA ALA A 6 14.02 -47.09 7.27
C ALA A 6 12.91 -46.64 6.32
N VAL A 7 11.80 -46.23 6.89
CA VAL A 7 10.66 -45.62 6.17
C VAL A 7 11.03 -44.17 5.84
N ASN A 8 11.10 -43.86 4.56
CA ASN A 8 11.36 -42.50 4.07
C ASN A 8 10.07 -41.67 4.20
N PRO A 9 10.01 -40.65 5.07
CA PRO A 9 8.79 -39.86 5.29
C PRO A 9 8.42 -38.92 4.13
N TYR A 10 9.26 -38.81 3.10
CA TYR A 10 9.00 -37.94 1.95
C TYR A 10 8.39 -38.61 0.73
N ALA A 11 8.13 -39.94 0.80
CA ALA A 11 7.53 -40.65 -0.33
C ALA A 11 6.03 -40.37 -0.55
N ALA A 12 5.35 -39.72 0.40
CA ALA A 12 3.92 -39.44 0.34
C ALA A 12 3.56 -38.08 -0.36
N LEU A 13 4.55 -37.27 -0.74
CA LEU A 13 4.32 -35.94 -1.32
C LEU A 13 4.45 -35.87 -2.85
N SER A 14 4.73 -36.99 -3.51
CA SER A 14 4.95 -37.00 -4.97
C SER A 14 3.81 -37.61 -5.80
N SER A 15 2.66 -37.90 -5.21
CA SER A 15 1.51 -38.43 -5.96
C SER A 15 0.30 -37.48 -5.83
N GLY A 16 0.16 -36.61 -6.81
CA GLY A 16 -1.05 -35.78 -6.91
C GLY A 16 -0.93 -34.48 -7.69
N SER A 17 -0.16 -34.44 -8.77
CA SER A 17 -0.42 -33.42 -9.79
C SER A 17 -1.70 -33.78 -10.55
N ALA A 18 -2.86 -33.53 -9.95
CA ALA A 18 -4.10 -33.44 -10.69
C ALA A 18 -3.98 -32.22 -11.61
N LYS A 19 -3.80 -32.48 -12.90
CA LYS A 19 -3.94 -31.51 -13.97
C LYS A 19 -5.27 -30.79 -13.77
N PRO A 20 -5.32 -29.45 -13.69
CA PRO A 20 -6.62 -28.78 -13.61
C PRO A 20 -7.42 -29.17 -14.83
N GLN A 21 -8.52 -29.89 -14.63
CA GLN A 21 -9.51 -30.10 -15.67
C GLN A 21 -10.06 -28.72 -16.02
N THR A 22 -9.83 -28.27 -17.24
CA THR A 22 -10.43 -27.09 -17.81
C THR A 22 -11.94 -27.28 -17.83
N VAL A 23 -12.59 -26.72 -16.82
CA VAL A 23 -14.06 -26.61 -16.76
C VAL A 23 -14.46 -25.56 -17.79
N ASN A 24 -15.23 -25.98 -18.77
CA ASN A 24 -15.88 -25.24 -19.86
C ASN A 24 -15.29 -25.38 -21.27
N GLU A 25 -15.18 -26.60 -21.73
CA GLU A 25 -15.18 -26.82 -23.18
C GLU A 25 -16.58 -26.69 -23.82
N ALA A 26 -17.65 -26.56 -23.04
CA ALA A 26 -19.01 -26.52 -23.54
C ALA A 26 -19.36 -25.26 -24.36
N GLY A 27 -18.60 -24.20 -24.23
CA GLY A 27 -18.81 -22.91 -24.90
C GLY A 27 -17.65 -22.46 -25.81
N SER A 28 -16.73 -23.34 -26.22
CA SER A 28 -15.61 -22.91 -27.04
C SER A 28 -16.05 -22.53 -28.46
N PRO A 29 -15.54 -21.43 -29.04
CA PRO A 29 -15.81 -21.00 -30.42
C PRO A 29 -15.54 -22.12 -31.45
N ASP A 30 -14.55 -22.96 -31.21
CA ASP A 30 -14.17 -24.06 -32.10
C ASP A 30 -15.23 -25.17 -32.17
N ARG A 31 -15.86 -25.49 -31.06
CA ARG A 31 -17.00 -26.44 -31.05
C ARG A 31 -18.23 -25.88 -31.80
N PHE A 32 -18.48 -24.60 -31.60
CA PHE A 32 -19.59 -23.95 -32.30
C PHE A 32 -19.34 -23.94 -33.79
N LEU A 33 -18.16 -23.56 -34.28
CA LEU A 33 -17.82 -23.61 -35.69
C LEU A 33 -17.93 -25.01 -36.25
N LYS A 34 -17.54 -26.04 -35.49
CA LYS A 34 -17.64 -27.43 -35.90
C LYS A 34 -19.09 -27.88 -35.99
N LEU A 35 -19.95 -27.48 -35.05
CA LEU A 35 -21.40 -27.75 -35.09
C LEU A 35 -22.05 -27.00 -36.24
N LEU A 36 -21.68 -25.74 -36.50
CA LEU A 36 -22.20 -24.94 -37.59
C LEU A 36 -21.85 -25.56 -38.95
N VAL A 37 -20.62 -26.00 -39.15
CA VAL A 37 -20.16 -26.66 -40.38
C VAL A 37 -20.90 -28.01 -40.56
N THR A 38 -21.07 -28.79 -39.49
CA THR A 38 -21.77 -30.05 -39.53
C THR A 38 -23.27 -29.86 -39.83
N GLN A 39 -23.89 -28.79 -39.29
CA GLN A 39 -25.28 -28.46 -39.58
C GLN A 39 -25.48 -27.92 -41.01
N MET A 40 -24.54 -27.12 -41.55
CA MET A 40 -24.55 -26.68 -42.94
C MET A 40 -24.42 -27.83 -43.94
N GLN A 41 -23.75 -28.93 -43.55
CA GLN A 41 -23.63 -30.11 -44.40
C GLN A 41 -24.86 -31.01 -44.38
N ASN A 42 -25.77 -30.87 -43.38
CA ASN A 42 -26.88 -31.81 -43.15
C ASN A 42 -28.28 -31.16 -43.06
N GLN A 43 -28.42 -29.82 -43.32
CA GLN A 43 -29.68 -29.10 -43.18
C GLN A 43 -30.45 -28.91 -44.50
N ASP A 44 -31.75 -29.18 -44.43
CA ASP A 44 -32.79 -28.84 -45.43
C ASP A 44 -32.99 -27.30 -45.41
N PRO A 45 -33.04 -26.61 -46.60
CA PRO A 45 -32.97 -25.15 -46.69
C PRO A 45 -34.21 -24.37 -46.22
N LEU A 46 -35.20 -25.02 -45.55
CA LEU A 46 -36.50 -24.41 -45.25
C LEU A 46 -36.67 -23.79 -43.83
N ASN A 47 -35.71 -23.87 -42.92
CA ASN A 47 -35.81 -23.24 -41.59
C ASN A 47 -34.50 -22.66 -41.07
N PRO A 48 -34.13 -21.41 -41.46
CA PRO A 48 -32.86 -20.79 -41.03
C PRO A 48 -32.92 -20.02 -39.70
N MET A 49 -34.04 -19.99 -38.96
CA MET A 49 -34.28 -19.03 -37.89
C MET A 49 -33.56 -19.31 -36.56
N ASP A 50 -33.24 -20.54 -36.21
CA ASP A 50 -32.62 -20.87 -34.90
C ASP A 50 -31.13 -20.51 -34.82
N ASN A 51 -30.44 -20.44 -35.94
CA ASN A 51 -28.98 -20.16 -35.96
C ASN A 51 -28.64 -18.71 -35.62
N ALA A 52 -29.50 -17.74 -35.94
CA ALA A 52 -29.23 -16.33 -35.63
C ALA A 52 -29.31 -16.04 -34.14
N GLN A 53 -30.19 -16.68 -33.39
CA GLN A 53 -30.35 -16.50 -31.96
C GLN A 53 -29.18 -17.14 -31.20
N ILE A 54 -28.74 -18.33 -31.58
CA ILE A 54 -27.60 -19.02 -31.01
C ILE A 54 -26.30 -18.20 -31.27
N THR A 55 -26.12 -17.69 -32.49
CA THR A 55 -24.98 -16.84 -32.86
C THR A 55 -24.95 -15.56 -32.02
N SER A 56 -26.12 -14.93 -31.79
CA SER A 56 -26.22 -13.73 -30.94
C SER A 56 -25.86 -14.03 -29.48
N GLN A 57 -26.36 -15.15 -28.92
CA GLN A 57 -26.02 -15.56 -27.56
C GLN A 57 -24.52 -15.88 -27.42
N MET A 58 -23.92 -16.56 -28.41
CA MET A 58 -22.48 -16.84 -28.43
C MET A 58 -21.65 -15.55 -28.52
N ALA A 59 -22.07 -14.58 -29.32
CA ALA A 59 -21.41 -13.28 -29.40
C ALA A 59 -21.44 -12.57 -28.04
N GLN A 60 -22.58 -12.64 -27.32
CA GLN A 60 -22.70 -12.09 -25.98
C GLN A 60 -21.78 -12.81 -24.97
N ILE A 61 -21.74 -14.14 -24.96
CA ILE A 61 -20.85 -14.93 -24.11
C ILE A 61 -19.38 -14.60 -24.41
N ASN A 62 -19.01 -14.52 -25.67
CA ASN A 62 -17.64 -14.16 -26.07
C ASN A 62 -17.28 -12.72 -25.62
N THR A 63 -18.24 -11.81 -25.65
CA THR A 63 -18.04 -10.44 -25.13
C THR A 63 -17.81 -10.46 -23.63
N VAL A 64 -18.63 -11.21 -22.87
CA VAL A 64 -18.46 -11.36 -21.41
C VAL A 64 -17.13 -11.99 -21.08
N ASN A 65 -16.76 -13.10 -21.73
CA ASN A 65 -15.45 -13.74 -21.54
C ASN A 65 -14.29 -12.81 -21.90
N GLY A 66 -14.46 -11.97 -22.94
CA GLY A 66 -13.50 -10.94 -23.31
C GLY A 66 -13.32 -9.88 -22.20
N ILE A 67 -14.43 -9.44 -21.61
CA ILE A 67 -14.41 -8.49 -20.47
C ILE A 67 -13.77 -9.12 -19.23
N GLU A 68 -14.08 -10.37 -18.91
CA GLU A 68 -13.44 -11.08 -17.78
C GLU A 68 -11.92 -11.21 -17.98
N LYS A 69 -11.50 -11.53 -19.21
CA LYS A 69 -10.07 -11.58 -19.54
C LYS A 69 -9.39 -10.23 -19.45
N LEU A 70 -10.09 -9.16 -19.85
CA LEU A 70 -9.59 -7.79 -19.67
C LEU A 70 -9.45 -7.43 -18.19
N ASN A 71 -10.45 -7.73 -17.36
CA ASN A 71 -10.38 -7.51 -15.92
C ASN A 71 -9.20 -8.25 -15.29
N THR A 72 -9.02 -9.53 -15.61
CA THR A 72 -7.86 -10.32 -15.14
C THR A 72 -6.53 -9.72 -15.59
N THR A 73 -6.47 -9.19 -16.81
CA THR A 73 -5.26 -8.53 -17.33
C THR A 73 -4.97 -7.23 -16.58
N VAL A 74 -6.01 -6.43 -16.30
CA VAL A 74 -5.88 -5.18 -15.52
C VAL A 74 -5.43 -5.49 -14.09
N ASP A 75 -5.97 -6.51 -13.45
CA ASP A 75 -5.53 -6.96 -12.11
C ASP A 75 -4.07 -7.41 -12.13
N GLY A 76 -3.64 -8.13 -13.16
CA GLY A 76 -2.26 -8.52 -13.37
C GLY A 76 -1.30 -7.33 -13.54
N LEU A 77 -1.72 -6.30 -14.27
CA LEU A 77 -0.96 -5.06 -14.43
C LEU A 77 -0.85 -4.30 -13.11
N ASN A 78 -1.91 -4.26 -12.31
CA ASN A 78 -1.87 -3.65 -10.98
C ASN A 78 -0.86 -4.37 -10.08
N GLY A 79 -0.83 -5.71 -10.09
CA GLY A 79 0.17 -6.49 -9.36
C GLY A 79 1.61 -6.18 -9.78
N GLN A 80 1.87 -6.04 -11.08
CA GLN A 80 3.19 -5.66 -11.59
C GLN A 80 3.58 -4.24 -11.16
N PHE A 81 2.62 -3.30 -11.14
CA PHE A 81 2.86 -1.93 -10.69
C PHE A 81 3.23 -1.88 -9.20
N VAL A 82 2.52 -2.63 -8.35
CA VAL A 82 2.84 -2.76 -6.92
C VAL A 82 4.23 -3.38 -6.71
N GLN A 83 4.59 -4.40 -7.49
CA GLN A 83 5.92 -5.00 -7.43
C GLN A 83 7.02 -4.00 -7.79
N MET A 84 6.83 -3.20 -8.83
CA MET A 84 7.76 -2.14 -9.21
C MET A 84 7.87 -1.05 -8.14
N GLN A 85 6.76 -0.66 -7.52
CA GLN A 85 6.77 0.27 -6.37
C GLN A 85 7.55 -0.31 -5.19
N THR A 86 7.41 -1.62 -4.91
CA THR A 86 8.13 -2.29 -3.82
C THR A 86 9.63 -2.26 -4.03
N LEU A 87 10.10 -2.50 -5.26
CA LEU A 87 11.53 -2.38 -5.61
C LEU A 87 12.05 -0.95 -5.41
N THR A 88 11.27 0.05 -5.84
CA THR A 88 11.61 1.46 -5.60
C THR A 88 11.58 1.78 -4.11
N GLY A 89 10.61 1.25 -3.38
CA GLY A 89 10.47 1.40 -1.94
C GLY A 89 11.64 0.83 -1.15
N ALA A 90 12.32 -0.21 -1.65
CA ALA A 90 13.51 -0.77 -1.00
C ALA A 90 14.63 0.27 -0.77
N SER A 91 14.72 1.28 -1.62
CA SER A 91 15.65 2.40 -1.46
C SER A 91 15.32 3.33 -0.29
N LEU A 92 14.13 3.21 0.29
CA LEU A 92 13.68 3.98 1.44
C LEU A 92 14.11 3.36 2.79
N VAL A 93 14.51 2.10 2.79
CA VAL A 93 14.97 1.41 4.01
C VAL A 93 16.19 2.14 4.57
N GLY A 94 16.15 2.46 5.86
CA GLY A 94 17.17 3.25 6.55
C GLY A 94 17.00 4.76 6.42
N ARG A 95 16.15 5.25 5.52
CA ARG A 95 15.83 6.67 5.37
C ARG A 95 14.77 7.11 6.38
N HIS A 96 14.69 8.43 6.56
CA HIS A 96 13.64 9.02 7.38
C HIS A 96 12.45 9.44 6.51
N VAL A 97 11.26 9.31 7.09
CA VAL A 97 10.00 9.76 6.52
C VAL A 97 9.31 10.74 7.47
N THR A 98 8.61 11.69 6.90
CA THR A 98 7.76 12.62 7.66
C THR A 98 6.34 12.12 7.63
N LEU A 99 5.75 11.96 8.81
CA LEU A 99 4.39 11.45 9.03
C LEU A 99 3.59 12.47 9.86
N LYS A 100 2.28 12.40 9.78
CA LYS A 100 1.42 13.11 10.74
C LYS A 100 1.58 12.48 12.13
N GLY A 101 1.95 13.27 13.10
CA GLY A 101 2.17 12.83 14.49
C GLY A 101 2.97 13.84 15.28
N ASP A 102 3.01 13.66 16.57
CA ASP A 102 3.59 14.55 17.54
C ASP A 102 4.76 13.94 18.33
N ARG A 103 5.20 12.73 17.93
CA ARG A 103 6.35 12.07 18.57
C ARG A 103 7.63 12.74 18.14
N LEU A 104 8.50 13.00 19.10
CA LEU A 104 9.82 13.57 18.88
C LEU A 104 10.87 12.50 19.18
N SER A 105 11.45 11.94 18.11
CA SER A 105 12.56 10.99 18.25
C SER A 105 13.86 11.76 18.47
N ILE A 106 14.61 11.36 19.51
CA ILE A 106 15.92 11.92 19.81
C ILE A 106 16.98 11.02 19.17
N GLU A 107 17.79 11.60 18.31
CA GLU A 107 18.93 10.95 17.68
C GLU A 107 20.16 11.85 17.85
N SER A 108 21.24 11.31 18.40
CA SER A 108 22.49 12.04 18.64
C SER A 108 22.30 13.34 19.45
N GLY A 109 21.41 13.29 20.44
CA GLY A 109 21.11 14.45 21.29
C GLY A 109 20.24 15.53 20.62
N GLN A 110 19.64 15.26 19.47
CA GLN A 110 18.75 16.20 18.78
C GLN A 110 17.40 15.56 18.50
N GLY A 111 16.34 16.31 18.78
CA GLY A 111 14.98 16.00 18.38
C GLY A 111 14.59 16.81 17.13
N VAL A 112 14.16 16.13 16.08
CA VAL A 112 13.72 16.78 14.84
C VAL A 112 12.24 16.54 14.66
N GLY A 113 11.49 17.64 14.45
CA GLY A 113 10.07 17.62 14.15
C GLY A 113 9.70 18.69 13.13
N GLY A 114 8.43 18.72 12.78
CA GLY A 114 7.91 19.72 11.85
C GLY A 114 6.43 19.99 12.12
N PHE A 115 5.87 20.88 11.34
CA PHE A 115 4.44 21.18 11.36
C PHE A 115 4.01 21.83 10.06
N ASP A 116 2.74 21.65 9.72
CA ASP A 116 2.09 22.39 8.66
C ASP A 116 1.19 23.47 9.29
N LEU A 117 1.30 24.74 8.81
CA LEU A 117 0.44 25.86 9.18
C LEU A 117 -0.61 26.10 8.10
N GLN A 118 -1.88 26.18 8.50
CA GLN A 118 -2.99 26.45 7.58
C GLN A 118 -3.07 27.94 7.16
N GLY A 119 -2.42 28.83 7.89
CA GLY A 119 -2.37 30.26 7.64
C GLY A 119 -1.12 30.89 8.23
N THR A 120 -0.83 32.15 7.89
CA THR A 120 0.26 32.91 8.50
C THR A 120 0.01 33.11 9.99
N ALA A 121 1.02 32.92 10.81
CA ALA A 121 0.99 33.11 12.25
C ALA A 121 2.03 34.15 12.66
N ASP A 122 1.64 35.09 13.56
CA ASP A 122 2.54 36.10 14.09
C ASP A 122 3.44 35.53 15.17
N GLN A 123 2.99 34.46 15.83
CA GLN A 123 3.74 33.73 16.83
C GLN A 123 3.50 32.25 16.75
N VAL A 124 4.58 31.49 16.65
CA VAL A 124 4.58 30.03 16.68
C VAL A 124 5.49 29.57 17.81
N LYS A 125 4.95 28.71 18.68
CA LYS A 125 5.70 28.04 19.76
C LYS A 125 5.60 26.54 19.61
N VAL A 126 6.72 25.86 19.82
CA VAL A 126 6.77 24.41 19.92
C VAL A 126 7.04 24.06 21.38
N GLU A 127 6.08 23.44 22.03
CA GLU A 127 6.23 22.93 23.38
C GLU A 127 6.67 21.48 23.34
N VAL A 128 7.78 21.16 23.96
CA VAL A 128 8.27 19.80 24.10
C VAL A 128 7.71 19.20 25.38
N LEU A 129 7.11 18.01 25.24
CA LEU A 129 6.41 17.32 26.31
C LEU A 129 7.17 16.05 26.71
N SER A 130 7.36 15.87 28.01
CA SER A 130 7.86 14.62 28.56
C SER A 130 6.88 13.47 28.33
N PRO A 131 7.30 12.17 28.51
CA PRO A 131 6.39 11.03 28.46
C PRO A 131 5.20 11.14 29.42
N ALA A 132 5.35 11.90 30.51
CA ALA A 132 4.28 12.18 31.48
C ALA A 132 3.37 13.36 31.06
N GLY A 133 3.54 13.92 29.86
CA GLY A 133 2.73 15.02 29.32
C GLY A 133 3.06 16.40 29.89
N ARG A 134 4.15 16.54 30.66
CA ARG A 134 4.58 17.85 31.19
C ARG A 134 5.46 18.59 30.17
N VAL A 135 5.24 19.89 29.99
CA VAL A 135 6.13 20.74 29.20
C VAL A 135 7.50 20.78 29.87
N VAL A 136 8.52 20.39 29.14
CA VAL A 136 9.92 20.38 29.58
C VAL A 136 10.74 21.47 28.91
N ASP A 137 10.31 21.94 27.75
CA ASP A 137 10.95 23.01 27.03
C ASP A 137 9.95 23.69 26.07
N THR A 138 10.25 24.93 25.67
CA THR A 138 9.43 25.70 24.72
C THR A 138 10.35 26.45 23.75
N LEU A 139 10.23 26.13 22.47
CA LEU A 139 10.92 26.84 21.39
C LEU A 139 9.99 27.94 20.86
N ASP A 140 10.43 29.17 20.89
CA ASP A 140 9.74 30.29 20.24
C ASP A 140 10.32 30.46 18.82
N LEU A 141 9.50 30.22 17.79
CA LEU A 141 9.90 30.31 16.39
C LEU A 141 9.53 31.65 15.76
N GLY A 142 8.87 32.54 16.53
CA GLY A 142 8.39 33.83 16.04
C GLY A 142 7.30 33.70 14.98
N GLY A 143 7.22 34.70 14.10
CA GLY A 143 6.27 34.70 12.99
C GLY A 143 6.64 33.71 11.89
N GLN A 144 5.64 32.98 11.38
CA GLN A 144 5.82 31.99 10.32
C GLN A 144 4.73 32.15 9.24
N ALA A 145 5.11 31.96 7.97
CA ALA A 145 4.14 31.93 6.88
C ALA A 145 3.32 30.64 6.87
N ALA A 146 2.22 30.63 6.13
CA ALA A 146 1.49 29.39 5.87
C ALA A 146 2.37 28.36 5.15
N GLY A 147 2.19 27.07 5.46
CA GLY A 147 2.92 25.99 4.84
C GLY A 147 3.70 25.13 5.83
N ARG A 148 4.67 24.38 5.30
CA ARG A 148 5.47 23.42 6.06
C ARG A 148 6.72 24.06 6.66
N HIS A 149 6.93 23.75 7.94
CA HIS A 149 8.09 24.18 8.71
C HIS A 149 8.71 22.99 9.44
N SER A 150 10.02 23.09 9.72
CA SER A 150 10.74 22.14 10.55
C SER A 150 11.40 22.86 11.71
N PHE A 151 11.64 22.15 12.80
CA PHE A 151 12.39 22.63 13.94
C PHE A 151 13.36 21.57 14.45
N ASN A 152 14.41 22.03 15.09
CA ASN A 152 15.38 21.20 15.80
C ASN A 152 15.36 21.56 17.28
N TRP A 153 15.35 20.56 18.12
CA TRP A 153 15.42 20.71 19.56
C TRP A 153 16.68 20.02 20.10
N THR A 154 17.49 20.74 20.86
CA THR A 154 18.68 20.16 21.49
C THR A 154 18.30 19.48 22.78
N ALA A 155 18.37 18.17 22.79
CA ALA A 155 18.02 17.32 23.93
C ALA A 155 19.28 17.00 24.76
N ALA A 156 19.92 18.02 25.34
CA ALA A 156 21.14 17.84 26.12
C ALA A 156 20.90 16.82 27.25
N ASN A 157 21.78 15.79 27.32
CA ASN A 157 21.78 14.75 28.36
C ASN A 157 20.55 13.84 28.39
N LEU A 158 19.77 13.78 27.31
CA LEU A 158 18.65 12.82 27.22
C LEU A 158 19.07 11.59 26.40
N PRO A 159 18.62 10.40 26.79
CA PRO A 159 18.96 9.18 26.04
C PRO A 159 18.27 9.18 24.67
N ASP A 160 18.98 8.66 23.66
CA ASP A 160 18.42 8.43 22.34
C ASP A 160 17.16 7.51 22.44
N GLY A 161 16.18 7.78 21.60
CA GLY A 161 14.94 7.02 21.56
C GLY A 161 13.94 7.31 22.70
N ALA A 162 14.23 8.25 23.59
CA ALA A 162 13.27 8.65 24.63
C ALA A 162 11.96 9.16 24.00
N PRO A 163 10.78 8.70 24.48
CA PRO A 163 9.49 8.95 23.83
C PRO A 163 8.91 10.31 24.19
N TYR A 164 9.63 11.39 23.80
CA TYR A 164 9.13 12.75 23.93
C TYR A 164 8.05 13.01 22.86
N ARG A 165 7.22 14.00 23.16
CA ARG A 165 6.20 14.50 22.23
C ARG A 165 6.35 16.01 22.08
N PHE A 166 5.67 16.58 21.10
CA PHE A 166 5.64 18.04 20.97
C PHE A 166 4.24 18.52 20.58
N ARG A 167 3.95 19.76 20.89
CA ARG A 167 2.73 20.44 20.52
C ARG A 167 3.11 21.79 19.90
N VAL A 168 2.45 22.13 18.80
CA VAL A 168 2.64 23.40 18.13
C VAL A 168 1.46 24.30 18.47
N VAL A 169 1.76 25.49 18.97
CA VAL A 169 0.78 26.54 19.26
C VAL A 169 1.10 27.71 18.35
N ALA A 170 0.14 28.11 17.51
CA ALA A 170 0.29 29.18 16.55
C ALA A 170 -0.87 30.16 16.63
N ASN A 171 -0.57 31.46 16.69
CA ASN A 171 -1.55 32.52 16.78
C ASN A 171 -1.27 33.62 15.74
N SER A 172 -2.33 34.25 15.24
CA SER A 172 -2.26 35.50 14.48
C SER A 172 -3.15 36.53 15.18
N GLY A 173 -2.51 37.45 15.88
CA GLY A 173 -3.18 38.29 16.86
C GLY A 173 -3.86 37.46 17.94
N ALA A 174 -5.17 37.61 18.10
CA ALA A 174 -5.99 36.84 19.04
C ALA A 174 -6.53 35.51 18.46
N ALA A 175 -6.37 35.28 17.15
CA ALA A 175 -6.88 34.08 16.48
C ALA A 175 -5.89 32.92 16.52
N VAL A 176 -6.39 31.71 16.82
CA VAL A 176 -5.57 30.48 16.75
C VAL A 176 -5.46 30.03 15.31
N VAL A 177 -4.22 29.83 14.84
CA VAL A 177 -3.95 29.26 13.53
C VAL A 177 -3.86 27.74 13.65
N GLN A 178 -4.60 27.04 12.79
CA GLN A 178 -4.61 25.56 12.78
C GLN A 178 -3.25 25.01 12.36
N THR A 179 -2.78 24.04 13.13
CA THR A 179 -1.49 23.38 12.90
C THR A 179 -1.68 21.88 12.77
N THR A 180 -0.85 21.24 11.96
CA THR A 180 -0.73 19.80 11.91
C THR A 180 0.72 19.42 12.29
N ALA A 181 0.88 18.73 13.41
CA ALA A 181 2.18 18.24 13.84
C ALA A 181 2.69 17.14 12.88
N LEU A 182 3.97 17.20 12.55
CA LEU A 182 4.66 16.29 11.66
C LEU A 182 5.88 15.71 12.38
N MET A 183 5.88 14.41 12.57
CA MET A 183 6.99 13.70 13.19
C MET A 183 7.89 13.06 12.13
N ARG A 184 9.14 12.86 12.50
CA ARG A 184 10.13 12.13 11.72
C ARG A 184 10.23 10.70 12.23
N ASP A 185 10.18 9.72 11.32
CA ASP A 185 10.34 8.32 11.67
C ASP A 185 11.25 7.61 10.67
N ARG A 186 11.91 6.55 11.09
CA ARG A 186 12.86 5.81 10.26
C ARG A 186 12.18 4.59 9.65
N VAL A 187 12.40 4.35 8.36
CA VAL A 187 11.90 3.16 7.67
C VAL A 187 12.81 1.98 7.96
N ASN A 188 12.28 0.93 8.55
CA ASN A 188 12.99 -0.31 8.84
C ASN A 188 12.82 -1.36 7.74
N ALA A 189 11.63 -1.43 7.14
CA ALA A 189 11.31 -2.34 6.06
C ALA A 189 10.22 -1.76 5.15
N VAL A 190 10.09 -2.35 3.98
CA VAL A 190 9.04 -2.02 3.02
C VAL A 190 8.32 -3.30 2.65
N ASN A 191 7.00 -3.31 2.80
CA ASN A 191 6.11 -4.42 2.50
C ASN A 191 5.01 -4.00 1.52
N THR A 192 4.24 -4.95 1.07
CA THR A 192 3.01 -4.71 0.31
C THR A 192 1.85 -5.47 0.93
N ASP A 193 0.67 -4.87 0.96
CA ASP A 193 -0.58 -5.54 1.33
C ASP A 193 -1.28 -6.19 0.11
N GLY A 194 -0.60 -6.25 -1.05
CA GLY A 194 -1.14 -6.74 -2.31
C GLY A 194 -1.79 -5.67 -3.18
N THR A 195 -2.11 -4.50 -2.63
CA THR A 195 -2.74 -3.36 -3.33
C THR A 195 -1.93 -2.08 -3.21
N SER A 196 -1.17 -1.93 -2.13
CA SER A 196 -0.39 -0.72 -1.85
C SER A 196 0.91 -1.03 -1.12
N LEU A 197 1.84 -0.09 -1.23
CA LEU A 197 3.11 -0.13 -0.50
C LEU A 197 2.88 0.29 0.96
N VAL A 198 3.44 -0.48 1.89
CA VAL A 198 3.41 -0.23 3.33
C VAL A 198 4.84 -0.11 3.84
N LEU A 199 5.11 0.96 4.56
CA LEU A 199 6.40 1.19 5.20
C LEU A 199 6.34 0.73 6.66
N GLU A 200 7.21 -0.16 7.03
CA GLU A 200 7.42 -0.51 8.44
C GLU A 200 8.38 0.50 9.06
N THR A 201 7.88 1.30 9.98
CA THR A 201 8.65 2.36 10.61
C THR A 201 9.01 2.01 12.05
N GLN A 202 10.06 2.64 12.56
CA GLN A 202 10.64 2.32 13.87
C GLN A 202 9.68 2.60 15.02
N ASN A 203 8.91 3.68 14.95
CA ASN A 203 8.08 4.17 16.05
C ASN A 203 6.58 4.10 15.75
N SER A 204 6.17 4.13 14.47
CA SER A 204 4.76 4.19 14.08
C SER A 204 4.24 2.84 13.56
N GLY A 205 5.11 1.81 13.44
CA GLY A 205 4.74 0.53 12.87
C GLY A 205 4.45 0.61 11.38
N ALA A 206 3.44 -0.12 10.93
CA ALA A 206 3.04 -0.19 9.52
C ALA A 206 2.30 1.08 9.09
N VAL A 207 2.86 1.81 8.15
CA VAL A 207 2.33 3.07 7.61
C VAL A 207 2.12 2.93 6.12
N PRO A 208 0.89 3.14 5.59
CA PRO A 208 0.65 3.19 4.16
C PRO A 208 1.49 4.28 3.48
N TYR A 209 2.08 3.98 2.33
CA TYR A 209 2.90 4.94 1.57
C TYR A 209 2.20 6.27 1.30
N ARG A 210 0.90 6.24 1.06
CA ARG A 210 0.06 7.43 0.82
C ARG A 210 0.01 8.42 2.00
N ASP A 211 0.31 7.95 3.22
CA ASP A 211 0.26 8.78 4.44
C ASP A 211 1.58 9.49 4.70
N VAL A 212 2.63 9.16 3.95
CA VAL A 212 3.94 9.82 4.00
C VAL A 212 3.83 11.23 3.41
N LYS A 213 4.33 12.21 4.13
CA LYS A 213 4.29 13.63 3.75
C LYS A 213 5.57 14.10 3.08
N ALA A 214 6.72 13.49 3.42
CA ALA A 214 8.02 13.77 2.81
C ALA A 214 9.02 12.65 3.11
N PHE A 215 10.10 12.63 2.34
CA PHE A 215 11.27 11.75 2.52
C PHE A 215 12.51 12.59 2.73
N SER A 216 13.45 12.12 3.60
CA SER A 216 14.70 12.82 3.93
C SER A 216 15.86 11.86 4.22
#